data_feb51e26a04879d0e8d604d44cc8ef42
#
_entry.id   feb51e26a04879d0e8d604d44cc8ef42
#
_cell.length_a   1.000
_cell.length_b   1.000
_cell.length_c   1.000
_cell.angle_alpha   90.00
_cell.angle_beta   90.00
_cell.angle_gamma   90.00
#
_symmetry.space_group_name_H-M   'P 1'
#
loop_
_entity.id
_entity.type
_entity.pdbx_description
1 polymer ?
#
loop_
_entity_poly.entity_id
_entity_poly.type
_entity_poly.pdbx_seq_one_letter_code
_entity_poly.pdbx_strand_id
1 'polypeptide(L)'
;MTLFLTSSPCEDNVPAGCDLPCIYFERNAFVANLRRFVQPGGRFLTIAAWKYDHARNDEMAQTFAGCFAWHGMVFSGIQVLDSRNQAHAADLVANSDVILLAGGHVPTQNAFFQQIGLRKLLAGYPGVIMGVSAGSMNAADTVYAQPEEAGEATDPTYQRFISGLGLTDVNVLPHYHMVRDNVLDGLRLFEDVTFVDSRGRCFIALADGSYILQQ
;
A
#
# COMPACT_ATOMS: atom_id res chain seq x y z
N MET A 1 -9.11 11.73 8.81
CA MET A 1 -8.55 10.55 8.11
C MET A 1 -7.43 9.96 8.93
N THR A 2 -7.36 8.65 9.07
CA THR A 2 -6.21 7.97 9.68
C THR A 2 -5.44 7.21 8.60
N LEU A 3 -4.14 7.44 8.47
CA LEU A 3 -3.30 6.86 7.43
C LEU A 3 -2.22 5.95 8.04
N PHE A 4 -2.21 4.70 7.65
CA PHE A 4 -1.13 3.75 7.93
C PHE A 4 -0.29 3.56 6.67
N LEU A 5 0.98 3.93 6.69
CA LEU A 5 1.94 3.62 5.64
C LEU A 5 2.75 2.42 6.10
N THR A 6 2.56 1.27 5.46
CA THR A 6 3.22 0.02 5.86
C THR A 6 4.18 -0.47 4.77
N SER A 7 5.22 -1.20 5.18
CA SER A 7 6.00 -2.05 4.28
C SER A 7 5.18 -3.32 3.98
N SER A 8 5.51 -4.47 4.57
CA SER A 8 4.59 -5.60 4.70
C SER A 8 4.03 -5.61 6.13
N PRO A 9 2.71 -5.48 6.34
CA PRO A 9 2.13 -5.47 7.68
C PRO A 9 1.87 -6.88 8.24
N CYS A 10 2.15 -7.93 7.46
CA CYS A 10 1.85 -9.31 7.81
C CYS A 10 3.10 -10.14 8.02
N GLU A 11 2.99 -11.16 8.87
CA GLU A 11 3.97 -12.22 9.07
C GLU A 11 3.36 -13.59 8.70
N ASP A 12 4.20 -14.46 8.11
CA ASP A 12 3.77 -15.79 7.65
C ASP A 12 3.80 -16.84 8.77
N ASN A 13 4.38 -16.49 9.92
CA ASN A 13 4.39 -17.36 11.10
C ASN A 13 3.06 -17.26 11.83
N VAL A 14 2.07 -18.02 11.35
CA VAL A 14 0.72 -18.02 11.91
C VAL A 14 0.60 -18.95 13.10
N PRO A 15 -0.21 -18.62 14.15
CA PRO A 15 -0.46 -19.49 15.29
C PRO A 15 -1.19 -20.77 14.91
N ALA A 16 -1.05 -21.81 15.74
CA ALA A 16 -1.79 -23.05 15.58
C ALA A 16 -3.31 -22.78 15.59
N GLY A 17 -4.02 -23.35 14.61
CA GLY A 17 -5.46 -23.15 14.43
C GLY A 17 -5.84 -21.93 13.59
N CYS A 18 -4.88 -21.20 13.04
CA CYS A 18 -5.11 -20.16 12.05
C CYS A 18 -4.98 -20.75 10.65
N ASP A 19 -6.03 -20.66 9.84
CA ASP A 19 -6.05 -21.15 8.45
C ASP A 19 -5.68 -20.06 7.43
N LEU A 20 -5.27 -18.86 7.91
CA LEU A 20 -4.85 -17.77 7.05
C LEU A 20 -3.39 -17.99 6.57
N PRO A 21 -3.02 -17.49 5.37
CA PRO A 21 -1.64 -17.57 4.90
C PRO A 21 -0.69 -16.65 5.70
N CYS A 22 -1.21 -15.61 6.34
CA CYS A 22 -0.47 -14.69 7.18
C CYS A 22 -1.41 -13.99 8.17
N ILE A 23 -0.83 -13.34 9.19
CA ILE A 23 -1.55 -12.46 10.12
C ILE A 23 -0.82 -11.14 10.28
N TYR A 24 -1.49 -10.11 10.80
CA TYR A 24 -0.81 -8.85 11.10
C TYR A 24 0.23 -9.01 12.22
N PHE A 25 1.37 -8.34 12.07
CA PHE A 25 2.34 -8.22 13.13
C PHE A 25 1.72 -7.62 14.39
N GLU A 26 1.85 -8.27 15.53
CA GLU A 26 1.43 -7.72 16.81
C GLU A 26 2.47 -6.78 17.43
N ARG A 27 3.70 -6.83 16.91
CA ARG A 27 4.79 -5.95 17.33
C ARG A 27 4.51 -4.49 16.99
N ASN A 28 5.22 -3.57 17.64
CA ASN A 28 5.15 -2.12 17.39
C ASN A 28 3.76 -1.53 17.60
N ALA A 29 2.92 -2.18 18.42
CA ALA A 29 1.54 -1.79 18.68
C ALA A 29 0.65 -1.67 17.41
N PHE A 30 1.01 -2.33 16.29
CA PHE A 30 0.30 -2.20 15.02
C PHE A 30 -1.18 -2.61 15.16
N VAL A 31 -1.44 -3.82 15.65
CA VAL A 31 -2.81 -4.33 15.87
C VAL A 31 -3.57 -3.48 16.89
N ALA A 32 -2.89 -3.03 17.96
CA ALA A 32 -3.51 -2.15 18.96
C ALA A 32 -3.96 -0.82 18.34
N ASN A 33 -3.13 -0.22 17.46
CA ASN A 33 -3.49 0.99 16.73
C ASN A 33 -4.60 0.73 15.70
N LEU A 34 -4.58 -0.41 14.98
CA LEU A 34 -5.69 -0.76 14.08
C LEU A 34 -7.01 -0.83 14.85
N ARG A 35 -7.07 -1.54 15.99
CA ARG A 35 -8.28 -1.63 16.85
C ARG A 35 -8.77 -0.29 17.36
N ARG A 36 -7.91 0.70 17.48
CA ARG A 36 -8.27 2.06 17.93
C ARG A 36 -9.07 2.80 16.86
N PHE A 37 -8.80 2.56 15.57
CA PHE A 37 -9.35 3.35 14.47
C PHE A 37 -10.33 2.56 13.59
N VAL A 38 -10.18 1.23 13.51
CA VAL A 38 -11.05 0.36 12.72
C VAL A 38 -12.21 -0.12 13.57
N GLN A 39 -13.43 0.27 13.18
CA GLN A 39 -14.64 -0.15 13.88
C GLN A 39 -15.15 -1.48 13.31
N PRO A 40 -15.49 -2.46 14.15
CA PRO A 40 -16.16 -3.69 13.71
C PRO A 40 -17.50 -3.38 13.00
N GLY A 41 -17.83 -4.17 11.99
CA GLY A 41 -19.05 -3.98 11.20
C GLY A 41 -18.94 -2.95 10.08
N GLY A 42 -17.84 -2.25 9.95
CA GLY A 42 -17.55 -1.35 8.84
C GLY A 42 -17.42 -2.08 7.50
N ARG A 43 -17.20 -1.32 6.42
CA ARG A 43 -16.99 -1.82 5.06
C ARG A 43 -15.51 -1.68 4.68
N PHE A 44 -14.95 -2.75 4.15
CA PHE A 44 -13.57 -2.83 3.71
C PHE A 44 -13.48 -2.79 2.18
N LEU A 45 -12.65 -1.90 1.66
CA LEU A 45 -12.37 -1.75 0.24
C LEU A 45 -10.88 -1.93 -0.04
N THR A 46 -10.54 -2.89 -0.87
CA THR A 46 -9.19 -3.02 -1.44
C THR A 46 -9.14 -2.33 -2.80
N ILE A 47 -8.22 -1.38 -2.99
CA ILE A 47 -7.96 -0.76 -4.29
C ILE A 47 -6.74 -1.44 -4.91
N ALA A 48 -6.94 -2.03 -6.08
CA ALA A 48 -5.99 -2.92 -6.73
C ALA A 48 -4.71 -2.22 -7.19
N ALA A 49 -3.60 -2.95 -7.17
CA ALA A 49 -2.37 -2.57 -7.86
C ALA A 49 -2.38 -3.03 -9.33
N TRP A 50 -2.89 -4.23 -9.57
CA TRP A 50 -2.96 -4.87 -10.89
C TRP A 50 -4.42 -4.94 -11.33
N LYS A 51 -4.94 -3.88 -11.95
CA LYS A 51 -6.38 -3.72 -12.19
C LYS A 51 -7.07 -4.84 -13.00
N TYR A 52 -6.30 -5.66 -13.72
CA TYR A 52 -6.82 -6.79 -14.51
C TYR A 52 -6.57 -8.16 -13.89
N ASP A 53 -5.77 -8.25 -12.83
CA ASP A 53 -5.53 -9.51 -12.12
C ASP A 53 -6.59 -9.72 -11.02
N HIS A 54 -7.80 -10.03 -11.46
CA HIS A 54 -8.97 -10.11 -10.59
C HIS A 54 -8.81 -11.17 -9.50
N ALA A 55 -8.25 -12.33 -9.85
CA ALA A 55 -8.07 -13.42 -8.89
C ALA A 55 -7.12 -13.01 -7.76
N ARG A 56 -5.99 -12.41 -8.10
CA ARG A 56 -5.02 -11.90 -7.12
C ARG A 56 -5.61 -10.77 -6.26
N ASN A 57 -6.40 -9.88 -6.87
CA ASN A 57 -7.04 -8.79 -6.15
C ASN A 57 -8.07 -9.30 -5.14
N ASP A 58 -8.88 -10.30 -5.54
CA ASP A 58 -9.89 -10.93 -4.68
C ASP A 58 -9.21 -11.70 -3.53
N GLU A 59 -8.16 -12.48 -3.83
CA GLU A 59 -7.36 -13.19 -2.82
C GLU A 59 -6.73 -12.23 -1.80
N MET A 60 -6.12 -11.15 -2.27
CA MET A 60 -5.54 -10.12 -1.41
C MET A 60 -6.60 -9.50 -0.48
N ALA A 61 -7.77 -9.14 -1.02
CA ALA A 61 -8.86 -8.57 -0.22
C ALA A 61 -9.33 -9.54 0.87
N GLN A 62 -9.49 -10.82 0.55
CA GLN A 62 -9.89 -11.84 1.51
C GLN A 62 -8.80 -12.08 2.57
N THR A 63 -7.54 -12.16 2.17
CA THR A 63 -6.41 -12.33 3.08
C THR A 63 -6.34 -11.20 4.10
N PHE A 64 -6.36 -9.93 3.64
CA PHE A 64 -6.30 -8.80 4.56
C PHE A 64 -7.55 -8.67 5.44
N ALA A 65 -8.75 -8.92 4.89
CA ALA A 65 -9.97 -8.96 5.69
C ALA A 65 -9.92 -10.09 6.74
N GLY A 66 -9.35 -11.24 6.39
CA GLY A 66 -9.07 -12.33 7.31
C GLY A 66 -8.12 -11.94 8.44
N CYS A 67 -7.02 -11.24 8.10
CA CYS A 67 -6.09 -10.70 9.11
C CYS A 67 -6.79 -9.73 10.09
N PHE A 68 -7.64 -8.84 9.60
CA PHE A 68 -8.46 -7.99 10.46
C PHE A 68 -9.40 -8.82 11.36
N ALA A 69 -10.10 -9.80 10.78
CA ALA A 69 -11.06 -10.66 11.50
C ALA A 69 -10.37 -11.50 12.58
N TRP A 70 -9.18 -12.03 12.31
CA TRP A 70 -8.36 -12.75 13.30
C TRP A 70 -8.09 -11.91 14.55
N HIS A 71 -7.93 -10.61 14.37
CA HIS A 71 -7.72 -9.66 15.45
C HIS A 71 -9.04 -9.01 15.96
N GLY A 72 -10.21 -9.58 15.64
CA GLY A 72 -11.51 -9.14 16.15
C GLY A 72 -12.14 -7.96 15.41
N MET A 73 -11.59 -7.55 14.27
CA MET A 73 -12.12 -6.46 13.44
C MET A 73 -12.83 -7.03 12.21
N VAL A 74 -14.07 -7.51 12.41
CA VAL A 74 -14.87 -8.16 11.36
C VAL A 74 -15.63 -7.09 10.56
N PHE A 75 -15.58 -7.16 9.23
CA PHE A 75 -16.28 -6.25 8.32
C PHE A 75 -17.65 -6.82 7.90
N SER A 76 -18.63 -5.93 7.68
CA SER A 76 -19.95 -6.28 7.15
C SER A 76 -19.96 -6.46 5.63
N GLY A 77 -18.95 -5.94 4.94
CA GLY A 77 -18.77 -6.07 3.50
C GLY A 77 -17.31 -5.91 3.12
N ILE A 78 -16.88 -6.74 2.17
CA ILE A 78 -15.53 -6.75 1.60
C ILE A 78 -15.68 -6.52 0.10
N GLN A 79 -15.01 -5.51 -0.44
CA GLN A 79 -15.09 -5.12 -1.84
C GLN A 79 -13.69 -4.90 -2.42
N VAL A 80 -13.59 -5.05 -3.73
CA VAL A 80 -12.39 -4.75 -4.52
C VAL A 80 -12.73 -3.71 -5.55
N LEU A 81 -11.92 -2.69 -5.66
CA LEU A 81 -11.98 -1.71 -6.76
C LEU A 81 -10.86 -2.03 -7.76
N ASP A 82 -11.26 -2.48 -8.93
CA ASP A 82 -10.38 -2.80 -10.06
C ASP A 82 -11.08 -2.51 -11.42
N SER A 83 -10.62 -3.10 -12.51
CA SER A 83 -11.18 -2.85 -13.85
C SER A 83 -12.65 -3.26 -13.98
N ARG A 84 -13.16 -4.18 -13.14
CA ARG A 84 -14.55 -4.67 -13.18
C ARG A 84 -15.57 -3.61 -12.80
N ASN A 85 -15.18 -2.65 -11.94
CA ASN A 85 -16.10 -1.69 -11.34
C ASN A 85 -15.53 -0.27 -11.22
N GLN A 86 -14.46 0.04 -11.95
CA GLN A 86 -13.78 1.34 -11.91
C GLN A 86 -14.72 2.54 -12.20
N ALA A 87 -15.81 2.32 -12.94
CA ALA A 87 -16.82 3.36 -13.18
C ALA A 87 -17.60 3.74 -11.91
N HIS A 88 -17.59 2.89 -10.90
CA HIS A 88 -18.25 3.09 -9.60
C HIS A 88 -17.27 3.47 -8.48
N ALA A 89 -16.04 3.89 -8.83
CA ALA A 89 -15.00 4.19 -7.86
C ALA A 89 -15.44 5.20 -6.79
N ALA A 90 -16.19 6.23 -7.17
CA ALA A 90 -16.67 7.24 -6.24
C ALA A 90 -17.63 6.65 -5.18
N ASP A 91 -18.56 5.82 -5.61
CA ASP A 91 -19.54 5.18 -4.71
C ASP A 91 -18.83 4.17 -3.78
N LEU A 92 -17.88 3.39 -4.31
CA LEU A 92 -17.14 2.41 -3.54
C LEU A 92 -16.30 3.10 -2.46
N VAL A 93 -15.58 4.17 -2.78
CA VAL A 93 -14.80 4.95 -1.82
C VAL A 93 -15.69 5.60 -0.78
N ALA A 94 -16.78 6.26 -1.19
CA ALA A 94 -17.68 6.97 -0.29
C ALA A 94 -18.41 6.06 0.69
N ASN A 95 -18.62 4.78 0.32
CA ASN A 95 -19.31 3.79 1.15
C ASN A 95 -18.36 2.85 1.90
N SER A 96 -17.08 3.15 1.99
CA SER A 96 -16.10 2.36 2.72
C SER A 96 -15.64 3.05 4.00
N ASP A 97 -15.36 2.28 5.04
CA ASP A 97 -14.84 2.77 6.32
C ASP A 97 -13.32 2.56 6.42
N VAL A 98 -12.83 1.50 5.76
CA VAL A 98 -11.42 1.16 5.67
C VAL A 98 -11.04 0.89 4.23
N ILE A 99 -10.02 1.58 3.75
CA ILE A 99 -9.46 1.42 2.40
C ILE A 99 -8.04 0.86 2.50
N LEU A 100 -7.81 -0.24 1.78
CA LEU A 100 -6.49 -0.80 1.55
C LEU A 100 -5.99 -0.37 0.17
N LEU A 101 -4.87 0.33 0.11
CA LEU A 101 -4.10 0.53 -1.12
C LEU A 101 -3.14 -0.65 -1.27
N ALA A 102 -3.41 -1.53 -2.21
CA ALA A 102 -2.69 -2.79 -2.39
C ALA A 102 -1.19 -2.60 -2.68
N GLY A 103 -0.38 -3.62 -2.42
CA GLY A 103 1.00 -3.70 -2.87
C GLY A 103 1.12 -4.15 -4.31
N GLY A 104 2.19 -3.73 -5.00
CA GLY A 104 2.47 -4.09 -6.39
C GLY A 104 3.53 -3.17 -7.01
N HIS A 105 3.56 -3.05 -8.33
CA HIS A 105 4.47 -2.15 -9.04
C HIS A 105 3.96 -0.69 -8.96
N VAL A 106 4.80 0.20 -8.47
CA VAL A 106 4.43 1.59 -8.15
C VAL A 106 3.86 2.37 -9.35
N PRO A 107 4.52 2.42 -10.53
CA PRO A 107 3.98 3.15 -11.68
C PRO A 107 2.68 2.57 -12.22
N THR A 108 2.56 1.23 -12.26
CA THR A 108 1.35 0.54 -12.75
C THR A 108 0.14 0.85 -11.88
N GLN A 109 0.30 0.78 -10.57
CA GLN A 109 -0.73 1.15 -9.61
C GLN A 109 -1.09 2.64 -9.72
N ASN A 110 -0.08 3.51 -9.80
CA ASN A 110 -0.28 4.95 -9.93
C ASN A 110 -1.13 5.29 -11.17
N ALA A 111 -0.82 4.67 -12.31
CA ALA A 111 -1.59 4.86 -13.54
C ALA A 111 -3.08 4.51 -13.36
N PHE A 112 -3.39 3.44 -12.62
CA PHE A 112 -4.78 3.09 -12.28
C PHE A 112 -5.41 4.12 -11.34
N PHE A 113 -4.71 4.57 -10.32
CA PHE A 113 -5.19 5.61 -9.41
C PHE A 113 -5.49 6.93 -10.12
N GLN A 114 -4.64 7.33 -11.05
CA GLN A 114 -4.88 8.51 -11.89
C GLN A 114 -6.10 8.30 -12.80
N GLN A 115 -6.23 7.13 -13.43
CA GLN A 115 -7.35 6.81 -14.32
C GLN A 115 -8.71 6.95 -13.64
N ILE A 116 -8.83 6.51 -12.37
CA ILE A 116 -10.08 6.61 -11.60
C ILE A 116 -10.22 7.93 -10.83
N GLY A 117 -9.24 8.82 -10.92
CA GLY A 117 -9.23 10.10 -10.20
C GLY A 117 -9.17 9.94 -8.68
N LEU A 118 -8.50 8.90 -8.17
CA LEU A 118 -8.53 8.49 -6.78
C LEU A 118 -8.10 9.60 -5.82
N ARG A 119 -7.11 10.43 -6.18
CA ARG A 119 -6.70 11.59 -5.40
C ARG A 119 -7.87 12.50 -5.01
N LYS A 120 -8.76 12.75 -5.96
CA LYS A 120 -9.96 13.60 -5.72
C LYS A 120 -10.98 12.88 -4.85
N LEU A 121 -11.16 11.57 -5.06
CA LEU A 121 -12.10 10.76 -4.29
C LEU A 121 -11.70 10.64 -2.83
N LEU A 122 -10.39 10.62 -2.53
CA LEU A 122 -9.87 10.55 -1.17
C LEU A 122 -9.74 11.92 -0.49
N ALA A 123 -9.95 13.02 -1.21
CA ALA A 123 -9.91 14.35 -0.62
C ALA A 123 -11.02 14.50 0.43
N GLY A 124 -10.64 14.67 1.72
CA GLY A 124 -11.57 14.75 2.84
C GLY A 124 -12.18 13.41 3.27
N TYR A 125 -11.69 12.27 2.77
CA TYR A 125 -12.14 10.96 3.23
C TYR A 125 -11.92 10.81 4.76
N PRO A 126 -12.95 10.46 5.53
CA PRO A 126 -12.86 10.51 7.00
C PRO A 126 -12.33 9.21 7.63
N GLY A 127 -12.35 8.10 6.89
CA GLY A 127 -12.07 6.76 7.40
C GLY A 127 -10.58 6.45 7.56
N VAL A 128 -10.28 5.16 7.58
CA VAL A 128 -8.92 4.61 7.69
C VAL A 128 -8.41 4.24 6.32
N ILE A 129 -7.18 4.66 6.00
CA ILE A 129 -6.45 4.22 4.81
C ILE A 129 -5.21 3.48 5.26
N MET A 130 -4.99 2.29 4.73
CA MET A 130 -3.78 1.50 4.92
C MET A 130 -3.12 1.28 3.57
N GLY A 131 -1.94 1.85 3.37
CA GLY A 131 -1.07 1.52 2.24
C GLY A 131 -0.20 0.32 2.58
N VAL A 132 0.02 -0.56 1.60
CA VAL A 132 0.94 -1.69 1.67
C VAL A 132 1.96 -1.54 0.56
N SER A 133 3.26 -1.49 0.89
CA SER A 133 4.35 -1.40 -0.11
C SER A 133 4.10 -0.27 -1.12
N ALA A 134 3.87 -0.59 -2.40
CA ALA A 134 3.55 0.38 -3.46
C ALA A 134 2.36 1.29 -3.10
N GLY A 135 1.35 0.77 -2.39
CA GLY A 135 0.22 1.56 -1.92
C GLY A 135 0.63 2.63 -0.90
N SER A 136 1.62 2.35 -0.05
CA SER A 136 2.22 3.34 0.85
C SER A 136 3.03 4.39 0.08
N MET A 137 3.78 3.97 -0.94
CA MET A 137 4.56 4.89 -1.76
C MET A 137 3.64 5.84 -2.55
N ASN A 138 2.58 5.31 -3.17
CA ASN A 138 1.60 6.09 -3.93
C ASN A 138 0.72 7.02 -3.07
N ALA A 139 0.71 6.86 -1.74
CA ALA A 139 0.02 7.78 -0.83
C ALA A 139 0.66 9.18 -0.81
N ALA A 140 1.94 9.31 -1.13
CA ALA A 140 2.66 10.58 -1.13
C ALA A 140 2.09 11.57 -2.16
N ASP A 141 2.36 12.87 -1.96
CA ASP A 141 2.06 13.90 -2.97
C ASP A 141 2.98 13.77 -4.18
N THR A 142 4.27 13.68 -3.95
CA THR A 142 5.27 13.33 -4.95
C THR A 142 5.83 11.95 -4.60
N VAL A 143 5.51 10.96 -5.41
CA VAL A 143 5.91 9.57 -5.23
C VAL A 143 7.31 9.36 -5.79
N TYR A 144 8.18 8.74 -5.03
CA TYR A 144 9.42 8.19 -5.58
C TYR A 144 9.14 6.77 -6.11
N ALA A 145 9.11 6.63 -7.43
CA ALA A 145 9.01 5.33 -8.10
C ALA A 145 10.42 4.73 -8.21
N GLN A 146 10.84 4.01 -7.15
CA GLN A 146 12.09 3.27 -7.20
C GLN A 146 12.00 2.23 -8.33
N PRO A 147 13.04 2.04 -9.16
CA PRO A 147 13.04 0.99 -10.17
C PRO A 147 12.91 -0.40 -9.55
N GLU A 148 12.07 -1.23 -10.14
CA GLU A 148 11.78 -2.58 -9.67
C GLU A 148 11.90 -3.62 -10.81
N GLU A 149 11.59 -3.22 -12.05
CA GLU A 149 11.59 -4.12 -13.20
C GLU A 149 12.84 -3.92 -14.07
N ALA A 150 13.23 -4.98 -14.79
CA ALA A 150 14.40 -4.96 -15.65
C ALA A 150 14.32 -3.84 -16.71
N GLY A 151 15.37 -3.06 -16.82
CA GLY A 151 15.48 -1.91 -17.72
C GLY A 151 15.16 -0.58 -17.05
N GLU A 152 14.37 -0.54 -15.99
CA GLU A 152 13.91 0.72 -15.36
C GLU A 152 15.04 1.53 -14.72
N ALA A 153 16.08 0.86 -14.21
CA ALA A 153 17.19 1.54 -13.57
C ALA A 153 18.05 2.33 -14.56
N THR A 154 18.10 1.89 -15.82
CA THR A 154 18.95 2.49 -16.87
C THR A 154 18.17 3.21 -17.96
N ASP A 155 16.83 3.10 -18.00
CA ASP A 155 16.00 3.83 -18.96
C ASP A 155 15.98 5.33 -18.63
N PRO A 156 16.52 6.20 -19.51
CA PRO A 156 16.53 7.65 -19.28
C PRO A 156 15.12 8.28 -19.33
N THR A 157 14.12 7.53 -19.81
CA THR A 157 12.71 7.99 -19.87
C THR A 157 11.90 7.57 -18.66
N TYR A 158 12.43 6.67 -17.82
CA TYR A 158 11.76 6.23 -16.61
C TYR A 158 11.61 7.37 -15.59
N GLN A 159 10.37 7.64 -15.20
CA GLN A 159 10.07 8.74 -14.30
C GLN A 159 10.22 8.32 -12.84
N ARG A 160 11.36 8.70 -12.23
CA ARG A 160 11.64 8.43 -10.81
C ARG A 160 10.67 9.12 -9.86
N PHE A 161 10.11 10.24 -10.27
CA PHE A 161 9.19 11.04 -9.46
C PHE A 161 7.90 11.27 -10.24
N ILE A 162 6.78 10.84 -9.67
CA ILE A 162 5.46 10.94 -10.27
C ILE A 162 4.47 11.56 -9.28
N SER A 163 3.37 12.11 -9.78
CA SER A 163 2.31 12.66 -8.93
C SER A 163 1.54 11.54 -8.25
N GLY A 164 1.39 11.58 -6.91
CA GLY A 164 0.67 10.59 -6.13
C GLY A 164 -0.67 11.06 -5.62
N LEU A 165 -1.15 10.41 -4.56
CA LEU A 165 -2.47 10.66 -3.99
C LEU A 165 -2.55 11.93 -3.13
N GLY A 166 -1.41 12.47 -2.67
CA GLY A 166 -1.38 13.67 -1.82
C GLY A 166 -1.99 13.48 -0.45
N LEU A 167 -1.93 12.27 0.09
CA LEU A 167 -2.38 11.96 1.45
C LEU A 167 -1.32 12.29 2.49
N THR A 168 -0.07 12.38 2.07
CA THR A 168 1.11 12.67 2.90
C THR A 168 2.23 13.29 2.05
N ASP A 169 3.18 13.95 2.71
CA ASP A 169 4.45 14.39 2.14
C ASP A 169 5.61 13.40 2.41
N VAL A 170 5.32 12.31 3.11
CA VAL A 170 6.30 11.28 3.47
C VAL A 170 6.50 10.32 2.31
N ASN A 171 7.75 10.17 1.87
CA ASN A 171 8.15 9.11 0.94
C ASN A 171 8.74 7.93 1.73
N VAL A 172 8.13 6.75 1.60
CA VAL A 172 8.62 5.51 2.20
C VAL A 172 9.32 4.64 1.17
N LEU A 173 10.34 3.91 1.62
CA LEU A 173 11.01 2.84 0.88
C LEU A 173 10.71 1.53 1.62
N PRO A 174 9.72 0.75 1.18
CA PRO A 174 9.33 -0.49 1.83
C PRO A 174 10.36 -1.60 1.60
N HIS A 175 10.21 -2.70 2.34
CA HIS A 175 11.03 -3.93 2.21
C HIS A 175 12.53 -3.70 2.35
N TYR A 176 12.97 -2.72 3.17
CA TYR A 176 14.36 -2.30 3.24
C TYR A 176 15.35 -3.46 3.37
N HIS A 177 15.09 -4.42 4.26
CA HIS A 177 16.01 -5.56 4.48
C HIS A 177 16.10 -6.51 3.28
N MET A 178 15.09 -6.53 2.43
CA MET A 178 15.06 -7.39 1.23
C MET A 178 15.72 -6.69 0.04
N VAL A 179 15.54 -5.37 -0.09
CA VAL A 179 15.92 -4.64 -1.31
C VAL A 179 17.22 -3.84 -1.19
N ARG A 180 17.74 -3.61 0.01
CA ARG A 180 18.93 -2.78 0.24
C ARG A 180 20.18 -3.25 -0.53
N ASP A 181 20.32 -4.56 -0.72
CA ASP A 181 21.47 -5.17 -1.38
C ASP A 181 21.15 -5.56 -2.85
N ASN A 182 19.98 -5.14 -3.37
CA ASN A 182 19.56 -5.48 -4.73
C ASN A 182 20.43 -4.80 -5.78
N VAL A 183 20.72 -5.56 -6.84
CA VAL A 183 21.34 -5.07 -8.07
C VAL A 183 20.31 -5.19 -9.19
N LEU A 184 20.03 -4.09 -9.87
CA LEU A 184 19.11 -4.01 -11.01
C LEU A 184 19.83 -3.34 -12.18
N ASP A 185 19.77 -3.96 -13.36
CA ASP A 185 20.43 -3.47 -14.58
C ASP A 185 21.94 -3.20 -14.41
N GLY A 186 22.61 -3.95 -13.52
CA GLY A 186 24.02 -3.80 -13.19
C GLY A 186 24.34 -2.69 -12.19
N LEU A 187 23.33 -1.97 -11.68
CA LEU A 187 23.47 -0.91 -10.69
C LEU A 187 23.04 -1.43 -9.31
N ARG A 188 23.77 -1.03 -8.26
CA ARG A 188 23.35 -1.25 -6.86
C ARG A 188 22.22 -0.28 -6.59
N LEU A 189 21.04 -0.82 -6.35
CA LEU A 189 19.80 -0.04 -6.37
C LEU A 189 19.80 1.10 -5.35
N PHE A 190 20.34 0.88 -4.15
CA PHE A 190 20.40 1.94 -3.13
C PHE A 190 21.51 2.93 -3.41
N GLU A 191 22.75 2.46 -3.60
CA GLU A 191 23.92 3.33 -3.69
C GLU A 191 23.98 4.12 -5.00
N ASP A 192 23.71 3.44 -6.12
CA ASP A 192 23.93 4.01 -7.45
C ASP A 192 22.67 4.72 -8.00
N VAL A 193 21.47 4.42 -7.43
CA VAL A 193 20.19 4.98 -7.88
C VAL A 193 19.51 5.75 -6.75
N THR A 194 19.05 5.08 -5.70
CA THR A 194 18.19 5.69 -4.68
C THR A 194 18.88 6.82 -3.90
N PHE A 195 20.14 6.64 -3.48
CA PHE A 195 20.88 7.70 -2.77
C PHE A 195 21.17 8.90 -3.69
N VAL A 196 21.34 8.67 -4.99
CA VAL A 196 21.49 9.75 -5.96
C VAL A 196 20.18 10.53 -6.08
N ASP A 197 19.06 9.83 -6.21
CA ASP A 197 17.73 10.41 -6.34
C ASP A 197 17.24 11.10 -5.05
N SER A 198 17.76 10.71 -3.88
CA SER A 198 17.38 11.27 -2.57
C SER A 198 17.98 12.65 -2.30
N ARG A 199 18.86 13.17 -3.14
CA ARG A 199 19.50 14.49 -2.93
C ARG A 199 18.45 15.59 -2.76
N GLY A 200 18.47 16.25 -1.58
CA GLY A 200 17.51 17.30 -1.24
C GLY A 200 16.11 16.80 -0.88
N ARG A 201 15.93 15.49 -0.68
CA ARG A 201 14.66 14.83 -0.32
C ARG A 201 14.85 13.95 0.90
N CYS A 202 13.74 13.67 1.62
CA CYS A 202 13.75 12.74 2.74
C CYS A 202 12.99 11.48 2.35
N PHE A 203 13.66 10.34 2.39
CA PHE A 203 13.05 9.01 2.23
C PHE A 203 13.16 8.25 3.55
N ILE A 204 12.08 7.57 3.94
CA ILE A 204 12.05 6.76 5.16
C ILE A 204 12.03 5.29 4.75
N ALA A 205 13.15 4.59 5.03
CA ALA A 205 13.23 3.15 4.81
C ALA A 205 12.41 2.40 5.87
N LEU A 206 11.49 1.55 5.43
CA LEU A 206 10.66 0.72 6.29
C LEU A 206 11.04 -0.76 6.12
N ALA A 207 11.37 -1.41 7.24
CA ALA A 207 11.44 -2.86 7.31
C ALA A 207 10.02 -3.47 7.36
N ASP A 208 9.87 -4.72 6.97
CA ASP A 208 8.62 -5.46 7.13
C ASP A 208 8.23 -5.55 8.62
N GLY A 209 6.95 -5.38 8.91
CA GLY A 209 6.44 -5.19 10.26
C GLY A 209 6.56 -3.78 10.81
N SER A 210 7.14 -2.83 10.05
CA SER A 210 7.20 -1.40 10.41
C SER A 210 6.16 -0.59 9.69
N TYR A 211 5.74 0.52 10.30
CA TYR A 211 4.74 1.41 9.73
C TYR A 211 4.90 2.85 10.25
N ILE A 212 4.29 3.79 9.54
CA ILE A 212 4.08 5.17 9.97
C ILE A 212 2.58 5.38 10.13
N LEU A 213 2.16 5.97 11.24
CA LEU A 213 0.77 6.34 11.52
C LEU A 213 0.63 7.86 11.52
N GLN A 214 -0.29 8.36 10.70
CA GLN A 214 -0.64 9.78 10.61
C GLN A 214 -2.15 10.00 10.85
N GLN A 215 -2.51 11.16 11.41
CA GLN A 215 -3.89 11.56 11.73
C GLN A 215 -4.19 12.97 11.21
#